data_886674699a10cf7407f0db06592af8dc
#
_entry.id   886674699a10cf7407f0db06592af8dc
#
_cell.length_a   1.000
_cell.length_b   1.000
_cell.length_c   1.000
_cell.angle_alpha   90.00
_cell.angle_beta   90.00
_cell.angle_gamma   90.00
#
_symmetry.space_group_name_H-M   'P 1'
#
loop_
_entity.id
_entity.type
_entity.pdbx_description
1 polymer ?
#
loop_
_entity_poly.entity_id
_entity_poly.type
_entity_poly.pdbx_seq_one_letter_code
_entity_poly.pdbx_strand_id
1 'polypeptide(L)'
;MHRTRYHFLEETTSTNDEARNPRYGHGDAICAERQTAGRGQRGHTWSSEEGRNLMFSLVWEPRFLPVSEQFLLSEAVALALTDLFGGYGIDARIKWTNDIYAGDRKLVGILIEHSYSGPTLDRTVRLSRTIVGIGVNVNQTRFDPSLPNPSSMCLETGCEYDRQEVLHRLGDCLAARYEQLEKGDREALQADYRRRMYRLGERHRYRYPDGRTVEAVLRGVRPSGELLLELPDGRTEGYLFREIEFVIEGKRTARTDGTGCVLKK
;
A
#
# COMPACT_ATOMS: atom_id res chain seq x y z
N MET A 1 -6.27 9.44 -20.29
CA MET A 1 -5.13 9.41 -19.33
C MET A 1 -5.43 10.40 -18.21
N HIS A 2 -5.70 9.93 -17.01
CA HIS A 2 -5.99 10.78 -15.85
C HIS A 2 -4.69 11.41 -15.36
N ARG A 3 -4.48 12.70 -15.63
CA ARG A 3 -3.28 13.40 -15.19
C ARG A 3 -3.41 13.77 -13.70
N THR A 4 -2.47 13.32 -12.86
CA THR A 4 -2.40 13.69 -11.44
C THR A 4 -2.03 15.16 -11.28
N ARG A 5 -2.78 15.90 -10.46
CA ARG A 5 -2.48 17.28 -10.07
C ARG A 5 -1.93 17.29 -8.66
N TYR A 6 -0.70 17.73 -8.50
CA TYR A 6 -0.01 17.72 -7.21
C TYR A 6 -0.18 19.06 -6.47
N HIS A 7 -0.56 18.98 -5.20
CA HIS A 7 -0.69 20.11 -4.27
C HIS A 7 0.29 19.89 -3.13
N PHE A 8 1.32 20.72 -3.07
CA PHE A 8 2.39 20.59 -2.08
C PHE A 8 2.09 21.46 -0.87
N LEU A 9 2.20 20.88 0.32
CA LEU A 9 2.05 21.52 1.62
C LEU A 9 3.34 21.33 2.40
N GLU A 10 3.78 22.37 3.10
CA GLU A 10 4.91 22.28 4.01
C GLU A 10 4.55 21.41 5.20
N GLU A 11 3.35 21.63 5.79
CA GLU A 11 2.84 20.88 6.93
C GLU A 11 1.33 20.68 6.85
N THR A 12 0.88 19.54 7.36
CA THR A 12 -0.55 19.25 7.64
C THR A 12 -0.68 18.29 8.82
N THR A 13 -1.87 18.16 9.38
CA THR A 13 -2.15 17.10 10.36
C THR A 13 -2.05 15.72 9.72
N SER A 14 -2.75 15.53 8.60
CA SER A 14 -2.72 14.31 7.78
C SER A 14 -3.14 14.64 6.36
N THR A 15 -2.40 14.14 5.38
CA THR A 15 -2.78 14.31 3.96
C THR A 15 -4.13 13.69 3.64
N ASN A 16 -4.53 12.59 4.32
CA ASN A 16 -5.86 12.00 4.17
C ASN A 16 -6.96 12.93 4.70
N ASP A 17 -6.73 13.62 5.81
CA ASP A 17 -7.73 14.55 6.37
C ASP A 17 -7.83 15.79 5.49
N GLU A 18 -6.71 16.33 5.01
CA GLU A 18 -6.69 17.45 4.05
C GLU A 18 -7.40 17.07 2.74
N ALA A 19 -7.19 15.86 2.23
CA ALA A 19 -7.83 15.37 1.01
C ALA A 19 -9.36 15.26 1.09
N ARG A 20 -9.95 15.36 2.30
CA ARG A 20 -11.41 15.41 2.48
C ARG A 20 -12.01 16.76 2.10
N ASN A 21 -11.19 17.80 2.01
CA ASN A 21 -11.68 19.12 1.62
C ASN A 21 -12.31 19.04 0.22
N PRO A 22 -13.56 19.56 0.03
CA PRO A 22 -14.28 19.45 -1.23
C PRO A 22 -13.64 20.23 -2.39
N ARG A 23 -12.66 21.10 -2.12
CA ARG A 23 -11.86 21.75 -3.18
C ARG A 23 -11.05 20.79 -4.03
N TYR A 24 -10.72 19.62 -3.48
CA TYR A 24 -9.99 18.57 -4.20
C TYR A 24 -10.95 17.59 -4.85
N GLY A 25 -10.69 17.20 -6.08
CA GLY A 25 -11.49 16.28 -6.87
C GLY A 25 -10.67 15.12 -7.44
N HIS A 26 -11.27 14.40 -8.34
CA HIS A 26 -10.63 13.27 -9.00
C HIS A 26 -9.28 13.66 -9.64
N GLY A 27 -8.21 12.91 -9.30
CA GLY A 27 -6.87 13.13 -9.79
C GLY A 27 -6.04 14.14 -8.98
N ASP A 28 -6.59 14.77 -7.93
CA ASP A 28 -5.81 15.63 -7.03
C ASP A 28 -5.00 14.79 -6.05
N ALA A 29 -3.71 15.09 -5.91
CA ALA A 29 -2.79 14.47 -4.97
C ALA A 29 -2.26 15.54 -4.00
N ILE A 30 -2.54 15.39 -2.72
CA ILE A 30 -2.13 16.28 -1.64
C ILE A 30 -0.84 15.69 -1.04
N CYS A 31 0.27 16.38 -1.19
CA CYS A 31 1.59 15.98 -0.72
C CYS A 31 2.02 16.86 0.45
N ALA A 32 2.63 16.30 1.48
CA ALA A 32 3.15 17.06 2.61
C ALA A 32 4.60 16.70 2.92
N GLU A 33 5.41 17.72 3.26
CA GLU A 33 6.76 17.51 3.78
C GLU A 33 6.72 16.97 5.20
N ARG A 34 5.76 17.45 6.01
CA ARG A 34 5.56 17.02 7.40
C ARG A 34 4.10 16.75 7.72
N GLN A 35 3.83 15.64 8.41
CA GLN A 35 2.54 15.36 9.04
C GLN A 35 2.69 15.38 10.56
N THR A 36 1.85 16.17 11.26
CA THR A 36 1.87 16.27 12.73
C THR A 36 1.04 15.17 13.41
N ALA A 37 0.10 14.58 12.69
CA ALA A 37 -0.75 13.48 13.15
C ALA A 37 -0.97 12.45 12.02
N GLY A 38 0.13 11.98 11.41
CA GLY A 38 0.09 10.99 10.32
C GLY A 38 -0.67 9.72 10.75
N ARG A 39 -1.61 9.29 9.92
CA ARG A 39 -2.53 8.18 10.22
C ARG A 39 -2.16 6.93 9.46
N GLY A 40 -2.21 5.80 10.17
CA GLY A 40 -2.24 4.46 9.61
C GLY A 40 -3.61 3.82 9.81
N GLN A 41 -3.74 2.55 9.46
CA GLN A 41 -5.01 1.84 9.67
C GLN A 41 -5.33 1.72 11.17
N ARG A 42 -6.62 2.00 11.52
CA ARG A 42 -7.24 1.73 12.83
C ARG A 42 -6.43 2.20 14.05
N GLY A 43 -5.98 3.44 14.03
CA GLY A 43 -5.33 4.10 15.16
C GLY A 43 -3.82 3.92 15.24
N HIS A 44 -3.22 3.21 14.29
CA HIS A 44 -1.78 3.27 14.10
C HIS A 44 -1.38 4.64 13.54
N THR A 45 -0.20 5.11 13.94
CA THR A 45 0.39 6.34 13.40
C THR A 45 1.36 6.01 12.27
N TRP A 46 1.47 6.93 11.31
CA TRP A 46 2.55 6.94 10.33
C TRP A 46 3.53 8.04 10.71
N SER A 47 4.76 7.65 11.04
CA SER A 47 5.84 8.58 11.36
C SER A 47 6.86 8.59 10.23
N SER A 48 7.36 9.77 9.90
CA SER A 48 8.33 9.99 8.83
C SER A 48 9.28 11.10 9.20
N GLU A 49 10.57 10.92 8.91
CA GLU A 49 11.55 11.99 8.97
C GLU A 49 11.26 13.01 7.88
N GLU A 50 11.23 14.30 8.26
CA GLU A 50 10.94 15.40 7.34
C GLU A 50 11.92 15.43 6.17
N GLY A 51 11.42 15.65 4.96
CA GLY A 51 12.23 15.73 3.76
C GLY A 51 12.85 14.40 3.28
N ARG A 52 12.60 13.26 3.92
CA ARG A 52 13.25 11.98 3.56
C ARG A 52 12.33 11.03 2.80
N ASN A 53 11.03 11.13 2.99
CA ASN A 53 10.04 10.17 2.50
C ASN A 53 8.95 10.87 1.67
N LEU A 54 8.04 10.09 1.11
CA LEU A 54 6.82 10.60 0.48
C LEU A 54 5.62 10.34 1.38
N MET A 55 4.84 11.39 1.61
CA MET A 55 3.55 11.32 2.27
C MET A 55 2.54 12.07 1.42
N PHE A 56 1.60 11.36 0.83
CA PHE A 56 0.57 11.99 0.01
C PHE A 56 -0.73 11.22 0.04
N SER A 57 -1.81 11.89 -0.34
CA SER A 57 -3.13 11.30 -0.50
C SER A 57 -3.71 11.67 -1.85
N LEU A 58 -4.08 10.66 -2.64
CA LEU A 58 -4.69 10.82 -3.95
C LEU A 58 -6.20 10.70 -3.83
N VAL A 59 -6.92 11.60 -4.48
CA VAL A 59 -8.38 11.58 -4.55
C VAL A 59 -8.83 10.91 -5.85
N TRP A 60 -9.62 9.84 -5.72
CA TRP A 60 -10.30 9.19 -6.83
C TRP A 60 -11.83 9.27 -6.66
N GLU A 61 -12.56 9.30 -7.76
CA GLU A 61 -14.02 9.19 -7.79
C GLU A 61 -14.44 8.00 -8.66
N PRO A 62 -14.25 6.76 -8.16
CA PRO A 62 -14.47 5.54 -8.93
C PRO A 62 -15.95 5.16 -8.99
N ARG A 63 -16.82 6.05 -9.54
CA ARG A 63 -18.27 5.88 -9.60
C ARG A 63 -18.72 4.69 -10.44
N PHE A 64 -17.82 4.11 -11.25
CA PHE A 64 -18.06 2.88 -12.00
C PHE A 64 -18.02 1.63 -11.10
N LEU A 65 -17.43 1.73 -9.87
CA LEU A 65 -17.15 0.57 -9.05
C LEU A 65 -18.22 0.38 -7.96
N PRO A 66 -18.93 -0.77 -7.91
CA PRO A 66 -19.83 -1.10 -6.83
C PRO A 66 -19.06 -1.36 -5.52
N VAL A 67 -19.72 -1.13 -4.37
CA VAL A 67 -19.11 -1.33 -3.04
C VAL A 67 -18.63 -2.76 -2.83
N SER A 68 -19.31 -3.75 -3.38
CA SER A 68 -18.92 -5.16 -3.32
C SER A 68 -17.56 -5.45 -3.98
N GLU A 69 -17.08 -4.55 -4.85
CA GLU A 69 -15.81 -4.65 -5.56
C GLU A 69 -14.75 -3.66 -5.06
N GLN A 70 -14.98 -2.99 -3.92
CA GLN A 70 -14.09 -1.93 -3.41
C GLN A 70 -12.65 -2.40 -3.20
N PHE A 71 -12.42 -3.69 -2.92
CA PHE A 71 -11.09 -4.24 -2.69
C PHE A 71 -10.20 -4.17 -3.95
N LEU A 72 -10.78 -4.15 -5.15
CA LEU A 72 -10.06 -3.96 -6.41
C LEU A 72 -9.25 -2.64 -6.45
N LEU A 73 -9.71 -1.58 -5.75
CA LEU A 73 -8.91 -0.36 -5.61
C LEU A 73 -7.66 -0.58 -4.76
N SER A 74 -7.76 -1.36 -3.68
CA SER A 74 -6.60 -1.73 -2.87
C SER A 74 -5.61 -2.56 -3.67
N GLU A 75 -6.10 -3.48 -4.50
CA GLU A 75 -5.27 -4.28 -5.40
C GLU A 75 -4.56 -3.39 -6.43
N ALA A 76 -5.28 -2.47 -7.08
CA ALA A 76 -4.71 -1.54 -8.06
C ALA A 76 -3.60 -0.66 -7.46
N VAL A 77 -3.84 -0.11 -6.26
CA VAL A 77 -2.84 0.72 -5.55
C VAL A 77 -1.60 -0.09 -5.18
N ALA A 78 -1.79 -1.28 -4.62
CA ALA A 78 -0.68 -2.14 -4.23
C ALA A 78 0.15 -2.60 -5.44
N LEU A 79 -0.50 -2.90 -6.56
CA LEU A 79 0.16 -3.24 -7.82
C LEU A 79 0.97 -2.05 -8.37
N ALA A 80 0.40 -0.84 -8.36
CA ALA A 80 1.11 0.36 -8.80
C ALA A 80 2.41 0.58 -8.00
N LEU A 81 2.37 0.33 -6.69
CA LEU A 81 3.55 0.42 -5.83
C LEU A 81 4.59 -0.67 -6.17
N THR A 82 4.15 -1.91 -6.40
CA THR A 82 5.10 -2.96 -6.82
C THR A 82 5.67 -2.71 -8.22
N ASP A 83 4.91 -2.09 -9.14
CA ASP A 83 5.41 -1.66 -10.44
C ASP A 83 6.49 -0.58 -10.30
N LEU A 84 6.24 0.42 -9.44
CA LEU A 84 7.23 1.45 -9.11
C LEU A 84 8.54 0.84 -8.63
N PHE A 85 8.48 0.00 -7.60
CA PHE A 85 9.67 -0.61 -7.00
C PHE A 85 10.42 -1.52 -7.98
N GLY A 86 9.69 -2.27 -8.81
CA GLY A 86 10.27 -3.07 -9.90
C GLY A 86 11.10 -2.22 -10.87
N GLY A 87 10.64 -0.99 -11.18
CA GLY A 87 11.37 -0.01 -11.99
C GLY A 87 12.67 0.48 -11.36
N TYR A 88 12.83 0.32 -10.04
CA TYR A 88 14.06 0.62 -9.29
C TYR A 88 14.87 -0.63 -8.92
N GLY A 89 14.49 -1.81 -9.44
CA GLY A 89 15.18 -3.08 -9.17
C GLY A 89 14.94 -3.65 -7.77
N ILE A 90 13.91 -3.19 -7.06
CA ILE A 90 13.53 -3.68 -5.73
C ILE A 90 12.46 -4.76 -5.89
N ASP A 91 12.71 -6.00 -5.43
CA ASP A 91 11.69 -7.07 -5.38
C ASP A 91 10.70 -6.80 -4.25
N ALA A 92 9.67 -6.01 -4.59
CA ALA A 92 8.63 -5.63 -3.66
C ALA A 92 7.43 -6.57 -3.75
N ARG A 93 6.90 -6.97 -2.60
CA ARG A 93 5.77 -7.88 -2.44
C ARG A 93 4.65 -7.23 -1.65
N ILE A 94 3.42 -7.63 -1.95
CA ILE A 94 2.22 -7.11 -1.30
C ILE A 94 1.92 -7.92 -0.06
N LYS A 95 2.17 -7.33 1.12
CA LYS A 95 1.73 -7.93 2.37
C LYS A 95 0.30 -7.48 2.66
N TRP A 96 -0.61 -8.42 2.59
CA TRP A 96 -2.01 -8.19 2.90
C TRP A 96 -2.16 -7.55 4.29
N THR A 97 -2.95 -6.50 4.45
CA THR A 97 -3.93 -5.94 3.47
C THR A 97 -3.38 -4.73 2.70
N ASN A 98 -2.42 -3.99 3.24
CA ASN A 98 -2.14 -2.60 2.88
C ASN A 98 -0.66 -2.20 3.01
N ASP A 99 0.23 -3.16 3.01
CA ASP A 99 1.67 -2.90 3.15
C ASP A 99 2.44 -3.41 1.93
N ILE A 100 3.51 -2.72 1.57
CA ILE A 100 4.49 -3.21 0.58
C ILE A 100 5.80 -3.51 1.30
N TYR A 101 6.32 -4.69 1.05
CA TYR A 101 7.50 -5.25 1.68
C TYR A 101 8.59 -5.56 0.67
N ALA A 102 9.86 -5.37 1.08
CA ALA A 102 11.03 -5.98 0.44
C ALA A 102 11.60 -7.04 1.41
N GLY A 103 11.56 -8.30 1.01
CA GLY A 103 11.77 -9.40 1.96
C GLY A 103 10.79 -9.28 3.13
N ASP A 104 11.31 -9.30 4.36
CA ASP A 104 10.51 -9.17 5.58
C ASP A 104 10.44 -7.72 6.10
N ARG A 105 10.76 -6.71 5.28
CA ARG A 105 10.87 -5.31 5.69
C ARG A 105 9.84 -4.43 4.98
N LYS A 106 9.20 -3.55 5.74
CA LYS A 106 8.14 -2.64 5.27
C LYS A 106 8.71 -1.40 4.58
N LEU A 107 8.32 -1.18 3.33
CA LEU A 107 8.63 0.00 2.54
C LEU A 107 7.51 1.03 2.52
N VAL A 108 6.25 0.56 2.50
CA VAL A 108 5.07 1.41 2.30
C VAL A 108 3.96 1.02 3.25
N GLY A 109 3.23 2.04 3.73
CA GLY A 109 1.90 1.90 4.33
C GLY A 109 0.85 2.56 3.46
N ILE A 110 -0.29 1.90 3.28
CA ILE A 110 -1.42 2.38 2.50
C ILE A 110 -2.63 2.54 3.43
N LEU A 111 -3.33 3.68 3.32
CA LEU A 111 -4.58 3.94 4.05
C LEU A 111 -5.65 4.40 3.07
N ILE A 112 -6.59 3.52 2.73
CA ILE A 112 -7.69 3.83 1.81
C ILE A 112 -8.96 4.07 2.60
N GLU A 113 -9.63 5.19 2.31
CA GLU A 113 -10.90 5.59 2.92
C GLU A 113 -11.92 5.86 1.82
N HIS A 114 -13.09 5.23 1.93
CA HIS A 114 -14.14 5.31 0.93
C HIS A 114 -15.33 6.14 1.42
N SER A 115 -15.96 6.87 0.49
CA SER A 115 -17.30 7.42 0.62
C SER A 115 -18.21 6.76 -0.41
N TYR A 116 -19.47 6.64 -0.09
CA TYR A 116 -20.45 5.91 -0.88
C TYR A 116 -21.53 6.83 -1.43
N SER A 117 -22.04 6.54 -2.62
CA SER A 117 -23.28 7.13 -3.13
C SER A 117 -24.50 6.46 -2.50
N GLY A 118 -25.63 7.15 -2.49
CA GLY A 118 -26.90 6.46 -2.30
C GLY A 118 -27.16 5.43 -3.40
N PRO A 119 -28.16 4.54 -3.21
CA PRO A 119 -28.51 3.54 -4.22
C PRO A 119 -28.91 4.23 -5.53
N THR A 120 -28.35 3.75 -6.63
CA THR A 120 -28.67 4.15 -8.00
C THR A 120 -29.99 3.52 -8.47
N LEU A 121 -30.44 3.84 -9.69
CA LEU A 121 -31.68 3.28 -10.25
C LEU A 121 -31.66 1.73 -10.31
N ASP A 122 -30.48 1.13 -10.47
CA ASP A 122 -30.25 -0.32 -10.42
C ASP A 122 -30.13 -0.86 -8.99
N ARG A 123 -30.41 -0.04 -7.96
CA ARG A 123 -30.27 -0.34 -6.52
C ARG A 123 -28.83 -0.66 -6.09
N THR A 124 -27.83 -0.36 -6.91
CA THR A 124 -26.41 -0.59 -6.57
C THR A 124 -25.85 0.61 -5.83
N VAL A 125 -25.23 0.37 -4.67
CA VAL A 125 -24.40 1.36 -3.98
C VAL A 125 -23.01 1.35 -4.60
N ARG A 126 -22.53 2.53 -4.99
CA ARG A 126 -21.21 2.68 -5.64
C ARG A 126 -20.29 3.56 -4.82
N LEU A 127 -19.00 3.46 -5.09
CA LEU A 127 -18.03 4.37 -4.51
C LEU A 127 -18.22 5.75 -5.13
N SER A 128 -18.41 6.77 -4.30
CA SER A 128 -18.51 8.16 -4.76
C SER A 128 -17.17 8.87 -4.73
N ARG A 129 -16.38 8.60 -3.71
CA ARG A 129 -15.05 9.18 -3.49
C ARG A 129 -14.17 8.19 -2.73
N THR A 130 -12.92 8.15 -3.09
CA THR A 130 -11.89 7.34 -2.40
C THR A 130 -10.68 8.21 -2.16
N ILE A 131 -10.19 8.24 -0.93
CA ILE A 131 -8.93 8.88 -0.55
C ILE A 131 -7.90 7.77 -0.35
N VAL A 132 -6.83 7.81 -1.13
CA VAL A 132 -5.74 6.82 -1.13
C VAL A 132 -4.52 7.46 -0.48
N GLY A 133 -4.35 7.27 0.82
CA GLY A 133 -3.16 7.71 1.54
C GLY A 133 -2.02 6.74 1.37
N ILE A 134 -0.85 7.26 1.03
CA ILE A 134 0.36 6.48 0.79
C ILE A 134 1.54 7.13 1.49
N GLY A 135 2.21 6.35 2.35
CA GLY A 135 3.49 6.70 2.93
C GLY A 135 4.58 5.78 2.36
N VAL A 136 5.53 6.34 1.60
CA VAL A 136 6.66 5.60 1.03
C VAL A 136 7.95 6.00 1.73
N ASN A 137 8.64 5.04 2.30
CA ASN A 137 9.98 5.24 2.83
C ASN A 137 10.97 5.30 1.65
N VAL A 138 11.49 6.49 1.35
CA VAL A 138 12.39 6.70 0.20
C VAL A 138 13.85 6.74 0.66
N ASN A 139 14.23 7.78 1.38
CA ASN A 139 15.63 8.06 1.75
C ASN A 139 15.91 7.95 3.26
N GLN A 140 14.91 7.64 4.08
CA GLN A 140 15.10 7.50 5.52
C GLN A 140 15.94 6.27 5.82
N THR A 141 17.02 6.44 6.58
CA THR A 141 17.95 5.36 6.95
C THR A 141 17.88 5.00 8.44
N ARG A 142 17.26 5.87 9.26
CA ARG A 142 17.09 5.65 10.71
C ARG A 142 15.62 5.64 11.05
N PHE A 143 15.17 4.60 11.71
CA PHE A 143 13.79 4.43 12.13
C PHE A 143 13.71 4.27 13.64
N ASP A 144 12.54 4.56 14.20
CA ASP A 144 12.25 4.30 15.60
C ASP A 144 12.48 2.80 15.89
N PRO A 145 13.30 2.47 16.92
CA PRO A 145 13.59 1.09 17.29
C PRO A 145 12.36 0.26 17.71
N SER A 146 11.24 0.93 18.05
CA SER A 146 9.99 0.25 18.39
C SER A 146 9.27 -0.31 17.14
N LEU A 147 9.59 0.19 15.96
CA LEU A 147 9.04 -0.33 14.71
C LEU A 147 9.61 -1.72 14.39
N PRO A 148 8.76 -2.71 14.06
CA PRO A 148 9.22 -4.10 13.99
C PRO A 148 10.20 -4.35 12.84
N ASN A 149 9.98 -3.76 11.67
CA ASN A 149 10.74 -4.10 10.46
C ASN A 149 10.67 -3.02 9.36
N PRO A 150 10.93 -1.75 9.66
CA PRO A 150 10.93 -0.72 8.63
C PRO A 150 12.15 -0.83 7.71
N SER A 151 11.98 -0.41 6.45
CA SER A 151 13.04 -0.19 5.48
C SER A 151 12.68 0.97 4.56
N SER A 152 13.60 1.33 3.68
CA SER A 152 13.41 2.38 2.66
C SER A 152 14.06 1.97 1.34
N MET A 153 13.72 2.67 0.25
CA MET A 153 14.39 2.45 -1.03
C MET A 153 15.91 2.60 -0.91
N CYS A 154 16.37 3.62 -0.17
CA CYS A 154 17.79 3.85 0.08
C CYS A 154 18.45 2.67 0.80
N LEU A 155 17.80 2.09 1.82
CA LEU A 155 18.34 0.93 2.54
C LEU A 155 18.35 -0.36 1.70
N GLU A 156 17.41 -0.50 0.76
CA GLU A 156 17.34 -1.69 -0.12
C GLU A 156 18.37 -1.64 -1.24
N THR A 157 18.71 -0.44 -1.73
CA THR A 157 19.54 -0.27 -2.93
C THR A 157 20.91 0.35 -2.65
N GLY A 158 21.07 1.00 -1.48
CA GLY A 158 22.27 1.78 -1.14
C GLY A 158 22.34 3.17 -1.81
N CYS A 159 21.28 3.60 -2.51
CA CYS A 159 21.25 4.86 -3.26
C CYS A 159 20.18 5.82 -2.71
N GLU A 160 20.46 7.12 -2.74
CA GLU A 160 19.45 8.15 -2.52
C GLU A 160 18.70 8.45 -3.83
N TYR A 161 17.43 8.84 -3.68
CA TYR A 161 16.52 9.12 -4.79
C TYR A 161 15.95 10.53 -4.71
N ASP A 162 15.72 11.16 -5.88
CA ASP A 162 14.89 12.34 -5.96
C ASP A 162 13.44 11.97 -5.64
N ARG A 163 12.93 12.50 -4.54
CA ARG A 163 11.56 12.22 -4.07
C ARG A 163 10.49 12.68 -5.05
N GLN A 164 10.73 13.79 -5.78
CA GLN A 164 9.78 14.27 -6.78
C GLN A 164 9.74 13.35 -7.99
N GLU A 165 10.88 12.85 -8.44
CA GLU A 165 10.92 11.85 -9.51
C GLU A 165 10.17 10.56 -9.09
N VAL A 166 10.42 10.06 -7.87
CA VAL A 166 9.71 8.88 -7.34
C VAL A 166 8.21 9.13 -7.26
N LEU A 167 7.78 10.32 -6.80
CA LEU A 167 6.36 10.71 -6.72
C LEU A 167 5.69 10.72 -8.10
N HIS A 168 6.33 11.32 -9.10
CA HIS A 168 5.77 11.39 -10.45
C HIS A 168 5.67 10.00 -11.08
N ARG A 169 6.71 9.18 -10.98
CA ARG A 169 6.67 7.78 -11.46
C ARG A 169 5.59 6.96 -10.76
N LEU A 170 5.41 7.16 -9.44
CA LEU A 170 4.32 6.51 -8.72
C LEU A 170 2.95 6.98 -9.21
N GLY A 171 2.80 8.28 -9.48
CA GLY A 171 1.57 8.84 -10.08
C GLY A 171 1.23 8.19 -11.42
N ASP A 172 2.21 7.97 -12.28
CA ASP A 172 2.01 7.28 -13.56
C ASP A 172 1.61 5.81 -13.37
N CYS A 173 2.25 5.09 -12.44
CA CYS A 173 1.87 3.71 -12.11
C CYS A 173 0.44 3.63 -11.55
N LEU A 174 0.06 4.55 -10.64
CA LEU A 174 -1.29 4.63 -10.07
C LEU A 174 -2.33 4.91 -11.16
N ALA A 175 -2.05 5.86 -12.07
CA ALA A 175 -2.94 6.18 -13.17
C ALA A 175 -3.13 4.98 -14.12
N ALA A 176 -2.05 4.26 -14.44
CA ALA A 176 -2.12 3.07 -15.30
C ALA A 176 -2.97 1.95 -14.70
N ARG A 177 -2.81 1.66 -13.40
CA ARG A 177 -3.58 0.62 -12.71
C ARG A 177 -5.04 1.02 -12.48
N TYR A 178 -5.30 2.30 -12.23
CA TYR A 178 -6.67 2.81 -12.16
C TYR A 178 -7.37 2.71 -13.53
N GLU A 179 -6.70 3.08 -14.61
CA GLU A 179 -7.23 2.96 -15.99
C GLU A 179 -7.48 1.49 -16.37
N GLN A 180 -6.62 0.56 -15.95
CA GLN A 180 -6.83 -0.89 -16.13
C GLN A 180 -8.13 -1.33 -15.44
N LEU A 181 -8.36 -0.89 -14.20
CA LEU A 181 -9.56 -1.19 -13.44
C LEU A 181 -10.81 -0.56 -14.09
N GLU A 182 -10.72 0.70 -14.53
CA GLU A 182 -11.81 1.44 -15.18
C GLU A 182 -12.23 0.77 -16.50
N LYS A 183 -11.29 0.20 -17.26
CA LYS A 183 -11.55 -0.59 -18.47
C LYS A 183 -12.19 -1.95 -18.18
N GLY A 184 -12.32 -2.34 -16.92
CA GLY A 184 -12.95 -3.59 -16.51
C GLY A 184 -12.04 -4.83 -16.55
N ASP A 185 -10.72 -4.64 -16.64
CA ASP A 185 -9.74 -5.74 -16.68
C ASP A 185 -9.46 -6.30 -15.27
N ARG A 186 -10.54 -6.77 -14.62
CA ARG A 186 -10.54 -7.22 -13.21
C ARG A 186 -9.76 -8.50 -13.02
N GLU A 187 -9.94 -9.48 -13.91
CA GLU A 187 -9.31 -10.79 -13.79
C GLU A 187 -7.79 -10.71 -13.87
N ALA A 188 -7.26 -9.94 -14.84
CA ALA A 188 -5.82 -9.74 -14.97
C ALA A 188 -5.24 -8.98 -13.78
N LEU A 189 -5.97 -7.96 -13.27
CA LEU A 189 -5.54 -7.20 -12.09
C LEU A 189 -5.47 -8.11 -10.85
N GLN A 190 -6.49 -8.94 -10.60
CA GLN A 190 -6.51 -9.90 -9.49
C GLN A 190 -5.43 -10.98 -9.63
N ALA A 191 -5.19 -11.47 -10.84
CA ALA A 191 -4.13 -12.44 -11.11
C ALA A 191 -2.74 -11.84 -10.84
N ASP A 192 -2.52 -10.57 -11.26
CA ASP A 192 -1.28 -9.84 -10.96
C ASP A 192 -1.09 -9.63 -9.46
N TYR A 193 -2.13 -9.19 -8.76
CA TYR A 193 -2.09 -8.99 -7.32
C TYR A 193 -1.71 -10.29 -6.61
N ARG A 194 -2.39 -11.40 -6.93
CA ARG A 194 -2.11 -12.69 -6.34
C ARG A 194 -0.65 -13.12 -6.55
N ARG A 195 -0.10 -12.99 -7.76
CA ARG A 195 1.29 -13.36 -8.05
C ARG A 195 2.32 -12.56 -7.25
N ARG A 196 1.98 -11.35 -6.85
CA ARG A 196 2.87 -10.44 -6.10
C ARG A 196 2.63 -10.45 -4.59
N MET A 197 1.74 -11.32 -4.10
CA MET A 197 1.51 -11.44 -2.66
C MET A 197 2.76 -11.96 -1.94
N TYR A 198 3.06 -11.33 -0.82
CA TYR A 198 4.09 -11.74 0.10
C TYR A 198 3.74 -13.10 0.72
N ARG A 199 4.66 -14.05 0.62
CA ARG A 199 4.54 -15.44 1.13
C ARG A 199 3.41 -16.27 0.49
N LEU A 200 3.00 -15.96 -0.73
CA LEU A 200 2.02 -16.77 -1.44
C LEU A 200 2.55 -18.20 -1.67
N GLY A 201 1.74 -19.20 -1.30
CA GLY A 201 2.08 -20.62 -1.46
C GLY A 201 3.05 -21.15 -0.40
N GLU A 202 3.54 -20.32 0.50
CA GLU A 202 4.48 -20.68 1.54
C GLU A 202 3.78 -20.99 2.85
N ARG A 203 4.33 -21.96 3.63
CA ARG A 203 3.88 -22.28 4.99
C ARG A 203 4.59 -21.37 5.97
N HIS A 204 3.77 -20.59 6.72
CA HIS A 204 4.25 -19.67 7.75
C HIS A 204 3.36 -19.72 8.98
N ARG A 205 3.84 -19.12 10.05
CA ARG A 205 3.10 -18.95 11.29
C ARG A 205 2.26 -17.69 11.25
N TYR A 206 1.01 -17.82 11.66
CA TYR A 206 0.03 -16.75 11.79
C TYR A 206 -0.48 -16.70 13.21
N ARG A 207 -0.92 -15.51 13.67
CA ARG A 207 -1.38 -15.27 15.04
C ARG A 207 -2.83 -14.80 15.02
N TYR A 208 -3.66 -15.42 15.85
CA TYR A 208 -5.02 -15.00 16.14
C TYR A 208 -5.03 -13.83 17.16
N PRO A 209 -6.14 -13.05 17.27
CA PRO A 209 -6.26 -11.95 18.23
C PRO A 209 -6.11 -12.38 19.70
N ASP A 210 -6.43 -13.64 20.01
CA ASP A 210 -6.27 -14.23 21.34
C ASP A 210 -4.83 -14.68 21.66
N GLY A 211 -3.89 -14.45 20.74
CA GLY A 211 -2.48 -14.79 20.88
C GLY A 211 -2.10 -16.21 20.43
N ARG A 212 -3.08 -17.12 20.21
CA ARG A 212 -2.80 -18.44 19.64
C ARG A 212 -2.16 -18.29 18.26
N THR A 213 -1.34 -19.26 17.89
CA THR A 213 -0.71 -19.28 16.57
C THR A 213 -1.06 -20.56 15.81
N VAL A 214 -1.08 -20.45 14.50
CA VAL A 214 -1.28 -21.57 13.58
C VAL A 214 -0.25 -21.50 12.45
N GLU A 215 0.25 -22.66 12.02
CA GLU A 215 0.99 -22.77 10.77
C GLU A 215 0.00 -22.99 9.63
N ALA A 216 0.06 -22.17 8.60
CA ALA A 216 -0.85 -22.27 7.47
C ALA A 216 -0.15 -21.87 6.17
N VAL A 217 -0.73 -22.27 5.05
CA VAL A 217 -0.23 -21.87 3.71
C VAL A 217 -1.12 -20.78 3.15
N LEU A 218 -0.51 -19.65 2.75
CA LEU A 218 -1.25 -18.58 2.10
C LEU A 218 -1.67 -19.01 0.69
N ARG A 219 -2.98 -19.05 0.44
CA ARG A 219 -3.55 -19.44 -0.86
C ARG A 219 -4.00 -18.27 -1.72
N GLY A 220 -4.13 -17.08 -1.14
CA GLY A 220 -4.53 -15.87 -1.86
C GLY A 220 -5.48 -15.00 -1.08
N VAL A 221 -6.33 -14.29 -1.80
CA VAL A 221 -7.36 -13.39 -1.26
C VAL A 221 -8.66 -13.59 -2.05
N ARG A 222 -9.81 -13.48 -1.37
CA ARG A 222 -11.11 -13.45 -2.05
C ARG A 222 -11.38 -12.09 -2.69
N PRO A 223 -12.29 -12.00 -3.67
CA PRO A 223 -12.70 -10.71 -4.24
C PRO A 223 -13.24 -9.71 -3.20
N SER A 224 -13.77 -10.21 -2.08
CA SER A 224 -14.20 -9.41 -0.92
C SER A 224 -13.05 -8.85 -0.08
N GLY A 225 -11.79 -9.30 -0.33
CA GLY A 225 -10.60 -8.90 0.41
C GLY A 225 -10.21 -9.81 1.58
N GLU A 226 -10.90 -10.92 1.82
CA GLU A 226 -10.55 -11.90 2.85
C GLU A 226 -9.28 -12.67 2.48
N LEU A 227 -8.33 -12.78 3.41
CA LEU A 227 -7.13 -13.60 3.27
C LEU A 227 -7.48 -15.08 3.33
N LEU A 228 -7.01 -15.88 2.38
CA LEU A 228 -7.25 -17.32 2.33
C LEU A 228 -6.04 -18.09 2.86
N LEU A 229 -6.24 -18.81 3.95
CA LEU A 229 -5.23 -19.69 4.55
C LEU A 229 -5.68 -21.14 4.51
N GLU A 230 -4.81 -22.01 4.01
CA GLU A 230 -4.97 -23.46 4.15
C GLU A 230 -4.35 -23.92 5.46
N LEU A 231 -5.20 -24.46 6.34
CA LEU A 231 -4.85 -24.95 7.67
C LEU A 231 -4.17 -26.32 7.59
N PRO A 232 -3.54 -26.80 8.70
CA PRO A 232 -2.86 -28.10 8.72
C PRO A 232 -3.77 -29.31 8.42
N ASP A 233 -5.07 -29.18 8.63
CA ASP A 233 -6.08 -30.21 8.32
C ASP A 233 -6.55 -30.19 6.86
N GLY A 234 -5.97 -29.31 6.02
CA GLY A 234 -6.30 -29.16 4.60
C GLY A 234 -7.50 -28.25 4.31
N ARG A 235 -8.22 -27.76 5.32
CA ARG A 235 -9.31 -26.81 5.12
C ARG A 235 -8.76 -25.45 4.75
N THR A 236 -9.41 -24.74 3.82
CA THR A 236 -9.11 -23.35 3.49
C THR A 236 -10.14 -22.44 4.13
N GLU A 237 -9.68 -21.55 5.00
CA GLU A 237 -10.48 -20.56 5.70
C GLU A 237 -10.17 -19.14 5.23
N GLY A 238 -11.20 -18.27 5.23
CA GLY A 238 -11.08 -16.84 4.91
C GLY A 238 -11.03 -16.01 6.18
N TYR A 239 -10.12 -15.04 6.22
CA TYR A 239 -9.92 -14.18 7.37
C TYR A 239 -10.04 -12.70 6.97
N LEU A 240 -10.84 -11.96 7.72
CA LEU A 240 -10.89 -10.51 7.63
C LEU A 240 -9.68 -9.87 8.32
N PHE A 241 -9.46 -8.60 8.01
CA PHE A 241 -8.40 -7.84 8.65
C PHE A 241 -8.54 -7.84 10.18
N ARG A 242 -7.47 -8.16 10.91
CA ARG A 242 -7.34 -8.38 12.36
C ARG A 242 -7.86 -9.71 12.89
N GLU A 243 -8.47 -10.55 12.10
CA GLU A 243 -8.78 -11.91 12.54
C GLU A 243 -7.55 -12.81 12.52
N ILE A 244 -6.53 -12.39 11.75
CA ILE A 244 -5.25 -13.09 11.66
C ILE A 244 -4.12 -12.10 11.37
N GLU A 245 -2.93 -12.36 11.88
CA GLU A 245 -1.71 -11.58 11.68
C GLU A 245 -0.56 -12.45 11.21
N PHE A 246 0.28 -11.92 10.30
CA PHE A 246 1.53 -12.55 9.91
C PHE A 246 2.53 -12.51 11.06
N VAL A 247 3.07 -13.65 11.48
CA VAL A 247 4.22 -13.69 12.38
C VAL A 247 5.48 -13.53 11.56
N ILE A 248 6.18 -12.42 11.76
CA ILE A 248 7.46 -12.13 11.12
C ILE A 248 8.53 -12.22 12.19
N GLU A 249 9.44 -13.19 12.07
CA GLU A 249 10.48 -13.43 13.05
C GLU A 249 11.70 -12.55 12.78
N GLY A 250 12.10 -11.80 13.79
CA GLY A 250 13.44 -11.24 13.97
C GLY A 250 13.83 -10.00 13.15
N LYS A 251 14.47 -9.06 13.81
CA LYS A 251 15.31 -8.03 13.20
C LYS A 251 16.50 -8.70 12.53
N ARG A 252 16.51 -8.84 11.19
CA ARG A 252 17.77 -9.08 10.48
C ARG A 252 18.55 -7.77 10.45
N THR A 253 19.65 -7.71 11.19
CA THR A 253 20.66 -6.65 11.08
C THR A 253 21.09 -6.51 9.61
N ALA A 254 21.08 -5.28 9.08
CA ALA A 254 21.53 -4.96 7.76
C ALA A 254 22.96 -5.50 7.54
N ARG A 255 23.21 -6.18 6.43
CA ARG A 255 24.56 -6.42 5.94
C ARG A 255 25.13 -5.07 5.48
N THR A 256 26.12 -4.59 6.17
CA THR A 256 26.99 -3.50 5.72
C THR A 256 28.06 -4.10 4.80
N ASP A 257 27.72 -4.32 3.54
CA ASP A 257 28.72 -4.54 2.51
C ASP A 257 28.87 -3.23 1.74
N GLY A 258 29.94 -2.51 2.06
CA GLY A 258 30.30 -1.25 1.39
C GLY A 258 30.72 -1.51 -0.07
N THR A 259 29.88 -1.12 -0.99
CA THR A 259 30.27 -0.85 -2.38
C THR A 259 29.61 0.44 -2.86
N GLY A 260 30.50 1.38 -3.27
CA GLY A 260 30.13 2.75 -3.59
C GLY A 260 29.10 2.87 -4.70
N CYS A 261 28.14 3.76 -4.46
CA CYS A 261 27.10 4.16 -5.40
C CYS A 261 27.67 5.05 -6.50
N VAL A 262 27.52 4.64 -7.75
CA VAL A 262 27.66 5.51 -8.92
C VAL A 262 26.27 5.92 -9.35
N LEU A 263 26.02 7.24 -9.28
CA LEU A 263 24.79 7.86 -9.81
C LEU A 263 24.59 7.48 -11.27
N LYS A 264 23.59 6.68 -11.58
CA LYS A 264 23.08 6.48 -12.94
C LYS A 264 22.05 7.58 -13.23
N LYS A 265 22.40 8.40 -14.22
CA LYS A 265 21.50 9.41 -14.83
C LYS A 265 20.41 8.72 -15.67
#